data_b5384eb36da22a6656e11325d21364d4
#
_entry.id   b5384eb36da22a6656e11325d21364d4
#
_cell.length_a   1.000
_cell.length_b   1.000
_cell.length_c   1.000
_cell.angle_alpha   90.00
_cell.angle_beta   90.00
_cell.angle_gamma   90.00
#
_symmetry.space_group_name_H-M   'P 1'
#
loop_
_entity.id
_entity.type
_entity.pdbx_description
1 polymer ?
#
loop_
_entity_poly.entity_id
_entity_poly.type
_entity_poly.pdbx_seq_one_letter_code
_entity_poly.pdbx_strand_id
1 'polypeptide(L)'
;AHVIDGRGLHVTPGLVDCHSHTGIDGGVNEWTQNVTAEVRIQDAVNGEDVDWYRQLAGGLTAANQLHGSANPIGGQNSVVKLRWGEPSTAFPVQGAIPGIKFALGENVVRSKRRYPSSRLGVETLIRDRFQAAREWRAAHARWAALPEAERARAMPPAPDLELEALAEILERKRLVHCHSYRQDEISMLLRIADDFGFTVGTLQHVLEGYKGADDIARHGAGASSFSDWWAYKVEVMDAIPWNGQMLWKAGVVTSFNSDSDELARRMNTEAAKGVRYGAMPREEAIKLVTINPAKQLRIDGMTGSLEPGKDADFAVWSADPLSVYARCLQTWVDGVRRFDVAEDAAMRARDAATRARLVELAMGEWGKDGGGSDGGGGTRGRRGGAPGGGPPPVDGMRSGSLLVRMLGTRADVLMDQVRSGIDPSAIRPGECGCDRLDSWNAIFEETLGEGGAR
;
A
#
# COMPACT_ATOMS: atom_id res chain seq x y z
N ALA A 1 16.19 -9.93 -31.43
CA ALA A 1 16.42 -10.37 -30.06
C ALA A 1 17.45 -9.44 -29.41
N HIS A 2 17.16 -8.89 -28.23
CA HIS A 2 18.16 -8.21 -27.43
C HIS A 2 19.03 -9.27 -26.75
N VAL A 3 20.37 -9.15 -26.91
CA VAL A 3 21.33 -10.01 -26.21
C VAL A 3 22.06 -9.14 -25.20
N ILE A 4 22.03 -9.57 -23.94
CA ILE A 4 22.72 -8.93 -22.82
C ILE A 4 23.96 -9.77 -22.50
N ASP A 5 25.15 -9.16 -22.47
CA ASP A 5 26.35 -9.84 -21.97
C ASP A 5 26.29 -9.92 -20.44
N GLY A 6 25.88 -11.08 -19.93
CA GLY A 6 25.72 -11.34 -18.51
C GLY A 6 26.94 -11.87 -17.78
N ARG A 7 28.12 -11.87 -18.39
CA ARG A 7 29.37 -12.36 -17.76
C ARG A 7 29.69 -11.52 -16.51
N GLY A 8 29.82 -12.17 -15.36
CA GLY A 8 30.09 -11.52 -14.08
C GLY A 8 28.87 -10.85 -13.44
N LEU A 9 27.69 -10.99 -14.05
CA LEU A 9 26.43 -10.47 -13.51
C LEU A 9 25.58 -11.59 -12.93
N HIS A 10 24.61 -11.21 -12.09
CA HIS A 10 23.61 -12.11 -11.56
C HIS A 10 22.24 -11.73 -12.14
N VAL A 11 21.38 -12.73 -12.35
CA VAL A 11 20.00 -12.52 -12.83
C VAL A 11 19.05 -13.21 -11.86
N THR A 12 18.02 -12.50 -11.44
CA THR A 12 16.92 -13.06 -10.65
C THR A 12 15.60 -12.85 -11.37
N PRO A 13 14.55 -13.60 -11.02
CA PRO A 13 13.20 -13.13 -11.28
C PRO A 13 13.04 -11.70 -10.73
N GLY A 14 12.13 -10.94 -11.30
CA GLY A 14 11.73 -9.65 -10.71
C GLY A 14 11.24 -9.84 -9.28
N LEU A 15 11.59 -8.89 -8.42
CA LEU A 15 11.12 -8.92 -7.04
C LEU A 15 9.62 -8.63 -6.99
N VAL A 16 8.93 -9.21 -6.03
CA VAL A 16 7.49 -9.06 -5.83
C VAL A 16 7.23 -8.62 -4.38
N ASP A 17 6.51 -7.53 -4.19
CA ASP A 17 6.09 -7.06 -2.88
C ASP A 17 4.63 -7.44 -2.60
N CYS A 18 4.41 -8.26 -1.57
CA CYS A 18 3.06 -8.71 -1.20
C CYS A 18 2.23 -7.65 -0.48
N HIS A 19 2.82 -6.51 -0.11
CA HIS A 19 2.14 -5.43 0.61
C HIS A 19 2.76 -4.07 0.29
N SER A 20 2.04 -3.27 -0.46
CA SER A 20 2.45 -1.93 -0.85
C SER A 20 1.29 -0.95 -0.81
N HIS A 21 1.61 0.33 -0.67
CA HIS A 21 0.70 1.46 -0.78
C HIS A 21 1.23 2.52 -1.77
N THR A 22 2.28 2.20 -2.51
CA THR A 22 2.94 3.10 -3.45
C THR A 22 1.98 3.60 -4.52
N GLY A 23 2.06 4.88 -4.83
CA GLY A 23 1.29 5.48 -5.91
C GLY A 23 -0.22 5.49 -5.67
N ILE A 24 -0.68 5.49 -4.42
CA ILE A 24 -2.09 5.64 -4.09
C ILE A 24 -2.35 7.09 -3.69
N ASP A 25 -3.03 7.83 -4.55
CA ASP A 25 -3.35 9.24 -4.31
C ASP A 25 -4.62 9.41 -3.47
N GLY A 26 -4.66 10.50 -2.68
CA GLY A 26 -5.82 10.88 -1.90
C GLY A 26 -6.01 10.13 -0.58
N GLY A 27 -5.13 9.18 -0.28
CA GLY A 27 -5.13 8.40 0.95
C GLY A 27 -5.41 6.92 0.72
N VAL A 28 -4.84 6.11 1.60
CA VAL A 28 -4.89 4.63 1.51
C VAL A 28 -6.03 4.03 2.33
N ASN A 29 -6.77 4.82 3.08
CA ASN A 29 -7.86 4.36 3.93
C ASN A 29 -9.15 5.14 3.66
N GLU A 30 -10.26 4.42 3.56
CA GLU A 30 -11.58 5.00 3.72
C GLU A 30 -11.98 4.92 5.19
N TRP A 31 -12.07 6.08 5.87
CA TRP A 31 -12.20 6.17 7.33
C TRP A 31 -13.63 6.22 7.86
N THR A 32 -14.61 6.51 6.99
CA THR A 32 -15.96 6.84 7.42
C THR A 32 -16.73 5.65 7.99
N GLN A 33 -16.40 4.44 7.55
CA GLN A 33 -17.03 3.20 7.99
C GLN A 33 -15.98 2.19 8.48
N ASN A 34 -16.42 1.15 9.17
CA ASN A 34 -15.57 0.05 9.63
C ASN A 34 -15.50 -1.12 8.66
N VAL A 35 -16.45 -1.14 7.73
CA VAL A 35 -16.53 -2.07 6.63
C VAL A 35 -16.68 -1.25 5.37
N THR A 36 -15.74 -1.41 4.45
CA THR A 36 -15.66 -0.67 3.19
C THR A 36 -15.23 -1.61 2.07
N ALA A 37 -15.87 -2.80 2.05
CA ALA A 37 -15.51 -3.87 1.12
C ALA A 37 -15.76 -3.50 -0.36
N GLU A 38 -16.59 -2.48 -0.61
CA GLU A 38 -16.95 -1.96 -1.93
C GLU A 38 -15.88 -1.05 -2.54
N VAL A 39 -15.03 -0.39 -1.74
CA VAL A 39 -14.02 0.53 -2.28
C VAL A 39 -12.84 -0.25 -2.89
N ARG A 40 -12.24 0.31 -3.92
CA ARG A 40 -11.18 -0.34 -4.69
C ARG A 40 -9.93 0.54 -4.76
N ILE A 41 -8.80 0.01 -4.32
CA ILE A 41 -7.52 0.72 -4.41
C ILE A 41 -7.14 1.04 -5.86
N GLN A 42 -7.51 0.20 -6.80
CA GLN A 42 -7.25 0.43 -8.22
C GLN A 42 -7.73 1.79 -8.72
N ASP A 43 -8.82 2.32 -8.16
CA ASP A 43 -9.43 3.58 -8.59
C ASP A 43 -8.60 4.81 -8.15
N ALA A 44 -7.64 4.63 -7.24
CA ALA A 44 -6.76 5.67 -6.71
C ALA A 44 -5.28 5.51 -7.12
N VAL A 45 -4.96 4.54 -7.98
CA VAL A 45 -3.57 4.31 -8.42
C VAL A 45 -3.13 5.41 -9.37
N ASN A 46 -2.05 6.11 -8.99
CA ASN A 46 -1.36 7.12 -9.79
C ASN A 46 -0.14 6.47 -10.48
N GLY A 47 -0.18 6.32 -11.80
CA GLY A 47 0.92 5.74 -12.58
C GLY A 47 2.14 6.67 -12.74
N GLU A 48 2.00 7.96 -12.37
CA GLU A 48 3.07 8.97 -12.50
C GLU A 48 3.87 9.15 -11.20
N ASP A 49 3.53 8.42 -10.12
CA ASP A 49 4.28 8.49 -8.88
C ASP A 49 5.72 7.98 -9.10
N VAL A 50 6.69 8.84 -8.78
CA VAL A 50 8.13 8.56 -9.00
C VAL A 50 8.63 7.36 -8.19
N ASP A 51 7.94 6.96 -7.13
CA ASP A 51 8.35 5.83 -6.33
C ASP A 51 8.21 4.50 -7.08
N TRP A 52 7.35 4.41 -8.10
CA TRP A 52 7.37 3.28 -9.05
C TRP A 52 8.73 3.12 -9.73
N TYR A 53 9.30 4.22 -10.22
CA TYR A 53 10.60 4.20 -10.86
C TYR A 53 11.73 3.90 -9.87
N ARG A 54 11.65 4.45 -8.66
CA ARG A 54 12.62 4.18 -7.60
C ARG A 54 12.62 2.71 -7.17
N GLN A 55 11.48 2.07 -7.14
CA GLN A 55 11.33 0.66 -6.82
C GLN A 55 11.82 -0.24 -7.96
N LEU A 56 11.60 0.14 -9.22
CA LEU A 56 12.23 -0.52 -10.38
C LEU A 56 13.75 -0.47 -10.27
N ALA A 57 14.35 0.63 -9.80
CA ALA A 57 15.79 0.72 -9.53
C ALA A 57 16.27 -0.24 -8.43
N GLY A 58 15.36 -0.80 -7.63
CA GLY A 58 15.59 -1.86 -6.65
C GLY A 58 15.29 -3.28 -7.16
N GLY A 59 14.88 -3.43 -8.41
CA GLY A 59 14.55 -4.74 -9.01
C GLY A 59 13.12 -5.20 -8.78
N LEU A 60 12.25 -4.36 -8.20
CA LEU A 60 10.84 -4.68 -8.00
C LEU A 60 10.09 -4.63 -9.34
N THR A 61 9.27 -5.65 -9.63
CA THR A 61 8.51 -5.74 -10.88
C THR A 61 7.00 -5.86 -10.68
N ALA A 62 6.57 -6.33 -9.51
CA ALA A 62 5.17 -6.44 -9.17
C ALA A 62 4.92 -6.13 -7.69
N ALA A 63 3.75 -5.61 -7.38
CA ALA A 63 3.33 -5.29 -6.02
C ALA A 63 1.83 -5.51 -5.81
N ASN A 64 1.45 -5.77 -4.57
CA ASN A 64 0.05 -5.85 -4.15
C ASN A 64 -0.36 -4.53 -3.49
N GLN A 65 -1.10 -3.70 -4.19
CA GLN A 65 -1.62 -2.43 -3.69
C GLN A 65 -2.82 -2.68 -2.79
N LEU A 66 -2.70 -2.32 -1.54
CA LEU A 66 -3.70 -2.62 -0.50
C LEU A 66 -4.35 -1.34 0.06
N HIS A 67 -5.60 -1.46 0.47
CA HIS A 67 -6.20 -0.51 1.41
C HIS A 67 -5.38 -0.51 2.71
N GLY A 68 -5.27 0.61 3.39
CA GLY A 68 -4.61 0.69 4.69
C GLY A 68 -5.32 -0.16 5.76
N SER A 69 -4.79 -0.15 6.98
CA SER A 69 -5.26 -1.03 8.05
C SER A 69 -6.25 -0.36 9.04
N ALA A 70 -6.95 0.70 8.60
CA ALA A 70 -7.88 1.43 9.47
C ALA A 70 -9.16 0.65 9.82
N ASN A 71 -9.59 -0.27 8.96
CA ASN A 71 -10.88 -0.95 9.05
C ASN A 71 -10.70 -2.45 9.29
N PRO A 72 -11.53 -3.10 10.13
CA PRO A 72 -11.55 -4.56 10.24
C PRO A 72 -11.78 -5.26 8.90
N ILE A 73 -12.64 -4.67 8.05
CA ILE A 73 -12.85 -5.04 6.66
C ILE A 73 -12.65 -3.77 5.83
N GLY A 74 -11.53 -3.70 5.12
CA GLY A 74 -11.17 -2.57 4.27
C GLY A 74 -11.54 -2.81 2.81
N GLY A 75 -10.84 -2.13 1.89
CA GLY A 75 -11.13 -2.14 0.46
C GLY A 75 -10.45 -3.28 -0.32
N GLN A 76 -10.89 -3.39 -1.56
CA GLN A 76 -10.37 -4.35 -2.52
C GLN A 76 -8.97 -3.93 -2.98
N ASN A 77 -8.07 -4.91 -3.12
CA ASN A 77 -6.70 -4.69 -3.57
C ASN A 77 -6.57 -4.59 -5.10
N SER A 78 -5.38 -4.22 -5.54
CA SER A 78 -4.97 -4.38 -6.93
C SER A 78 -3.55 -4.95 -6.99
N VAL A 79 -3.40 -6.11 -7.61
CA VAL A 79 -2.06 -6.63 -7.93
C VAL A 79 -1.60 -5.95 -9.21
N VAL A 80 -0.44 -5.27 -9.15
CA VAL A 80 0.08 -4.46 -10.24
C VAL A 80 1.46 -4.92 -10.68
N LYS A 81 1.80 -4.68 -11.96
CA LYS A 81 3.17 -4.66 -12.44
C LYS A 81 3.65 -3.22 -12.60
N LEU A 82 4.91 -2.98 -12.30
CA LEU A 82 5.49 -1.64 -12.29
C LEU A 82 5.79 -1.19 -13.73
N ARG A 83 4.73 -0.90 -14.48
CA ARG A 83 4.78 -0.49 -15.89
C ARG A 83 5.02 1.02 -16.02
N TRP A 84 6.05 1.52 -15.35
CA TRP A 84 6.45 2.93 -15.43
C TRP A 84 6.48 3.47 -16.85
N GLY A 85 5.84 4.62 -17.05
CA GLY A 85 5.67 5.25 -18.36
C GLY A 85 4.39 4.84 -19.09
N GLU A 86 3.62 3.90 -18.56
CA GLU A 86 2.29 3.53 -19.07
C GLU A 86 1.19 4.22 -18.24
N PRO A 87 -0.02 4.35 -18.78
CA PRO A 87 -1.18 4.81 -17.99
C PRO A 87 -1.45 3.88 -16.79
N SER A 88 -1.96 4.42 -15.69
CA SER A 88 -2.30 3.63 -14.48
C SER A 88 -3.23 2.45 -14.77
N THR A 89 -4.09 2.55 -15.79
CA THR A 89 -4.98 1.48 -16.25
C THR A 89 -4.24 0.25 -16.81
N ALA A 90 -2.96 0.41 -17.16
CA ALA A 90 -2.11 -0.70 -17.63
C ALA A 90 -1.41 -1.44 -16.49
N PHE A 91 -1.38 -0.88 -15.27
CA PHE A 91 -0.67 -1.48 -14.14
C PHE A 91 -1.29 -2.78 -13.62
N PRO A 92 -2.62 -2.94 -13.51
CA PRO A 92 -3.21 -4.17 -12.97
C PRO A 92 -2.82 -5.41 -13.76
N VAL A 93 -2.49 -6.49 -13.03
CA VAL A 93 -2.21 -7.80 -13.61
C VAL A 93 -3.52 -8.45 -14.06
N GLN A 94 -3.65 -8.64 -15.36
CA GLN A 94 -4.84 -9.28 -15.93
C GLN A 94 -4.91 -10.74 -15.51
N GLY A 95 -6.08 -11.18 -15.04
CA GLY A 95 -6.29 -12.56 -14.57
C GLY A 95 -5.77 -12.85 -13.17
N ALA A 96 -5.21 -11.88 -12.46
CA ALA A 96 -4.94 -12.04 -11.04
C ALA A 96 -6.25 -12.26 -10.26
N ILE A 97 -6.23 -13.19 -9.29
CA ILE A 97 -7.39 -13.40 -8.42
C ILE A 97 -7.58 -12.13 -7.57
N PRO A 98 -8.79 -11.55 -7.54
CA PRO A 98 -9.05 -10.37 -6.73
C PRO A 98 -8.84 -10.65 -5.24
N GLY A 99 -8.45 -9.64 -4.50
CA GLY A 99 -8.30 -9.73 -3.05
C GLY A 99 -8.99 -8.57 -2.35
N ILE A 100 -8.90 -8.58 -1.03
CA ILE A 100 -9.44 -7.55 -0.15
C ILE A 100 -8.58 -7.45 1.11
N LYS A 101 -8.40 -6.22 1.61
CA LYS A 101 -7.68 -5.97 2.85
C LYS A 101 -8.60 -6.12 4.05
N PHE A 102 -8.17 -6.95 4.99
CA PHE A 102 -8.67 -6.98 6.36
C PHE A 102 -7.60 -6.43 7.30
N ALA A 103 -7.99 -6.05 8.50
CA ALA A 103 -7.04 -5.65 9.54
C ALA A 103 -7.52 -6.03 10.94
N LEU A 104 -6.54 -6.28 11.81
CA LEU A 104 -6.67 -6.59 13.22
C LEU A 104 -5.83 -5.60 14.04
N GLY A 105 -5.78 -5.80 15.34
CA GLY A 105 -4.90 -5.04 16.22
C GLY A 105 -5.41 -3.67 16.63
N GLU A 106 -4.49 -2.84 17.07
CA GLU A 106 -4.83 -1.50 17.57
C GLU A 106 -5.31 -0.57 16.45
N ASN A 107 -4.88 -0.77 15.21
CA ASN A 107 -5.21 0.10 14.10
C ASN A 107 -6.72 0.23 13.89
N VAL A 108 -7.45 -0.87 13.96
CA VAL A 108 -8.89 -0.91 13.70
C VAL A 108 -9.75 -0.42 14.87
N VAL A 109 -9.16 -0.20 16.04
CA VAL A 109 -9.86 0.26 17.25
C VAL A 109 -9.42 1.65 17.71
N ARG A 110 -8.63 2.35 16.91
CA ARG A 110 -8.12 3.71 17.22
C ARG A 110 -9.25 4.72 17.37
N SER A 111 -10.23 4.70 16.48
CA SER A 111 -11.36 5.62 16.54
C SER A 111 -12.34 5.18 17.62
N LYS A 112 -12.52 6.00 18.66
CA LYS A 112 -13.52 5.78 19.70
C LYS A 112 -14.93 6.24 19.30
N ARG A 113 -15.07 6.83 18.12
CA ARG A 113 -16.36 7.36 17.61
C ARG A 113 -17.10 6.36 16.72
N ARG A 114 -16.50 5.20 16.40
CA ARG A 114 -17.11 4.14 15.58
C ARG A 114 -16.90 2.77 16.20
N TYR A 115 -17.84 1.85 15.95
CA TYR A 115 -17.72 0.45 16.36
C TYR A 115 -16.86 -0.31 15.33
N PRO A 116 -15.92 -1.20 15.75
CA PRO A 116 -15.54 -1.51 17.12
C PRO A 116 -14.55 -0.48 17.70
N SER A 117 -14.70 -0.14 18.97
CA SER A 117 -13.78 0.71 19.73
C SER A 117 -12.82 -0.08 20.62
N SER A 118 -12.87 -1.41 20.54
CA SER A 118 -12.01 -2.34 21.26
C SER A 118 -11.85 -3.65 20.48
N ARG A 119 -10.82 -4.43 20.82
CA ARG A 119 -10.58 -5.76 20.21
C ARG A 119 -11.75 -6.72 20.38
N LEU A 120 -12.56 -6.58 21.44
CA LEU A 120 -13.76 -7.40 21.68
C LEU A 120 -14.76 -7.33 20.53
N GLY A 121 -14.91 -6.14 19.94
CA GLY A 121 -15.88 -5.93 18.86
C GLY A 121 -15.41 -6.40 17.49
N VAL A 122 -14.11 -6.62 17.29
CA VAL A 122 -13.56 -6.94 15.97
C VAL A 122 -14.03 -8.29 15.46
N GLU A 123 -13.94 -9.34 16.27
CA GLU A 123 -14.43 -10.68 15.93
C GLU A 123 -15.93 -10.66 15.61
N THR A 124 -16.70 -10.02 16.49
CA THR A 124 -18.17 -9.93 16.33
C THR A 124 -18.54 -9.22 15.03
N LEU A 125 -17.86 -8.10 14.70
CA LEU A 125 -18.09 -7.37 13.45
C LEU A 125 -17.84 -8.25 12.23
N ILE A 126 -16.68 -8.93 12.19
CA ILE A 126 -16.30 -9.76 11.04
C ILE A 126 -17.30 -10.91 10.86
N ARG A 127 -17.69 -11.59 11.96
CA ARG A 127 -18.69 -12.66 11.94
C ARG A 127 -20.05 -12.18 11.47
N ASP A 128 -20.51 -11.03 11.98
CA ASP A 128 -21.79 -10.44 11.59
C ASP A 128 -21.83 -10.13 10.09
N ARG A 129 -20.78 -9.55 9.55
CA ARG A 129 -20.70 -9.24 8.12
C ARG A 129 -20.66 -10.49 7.23
N PHE A 130 -19.92 -11.52 7.61
CA PHE A 130 -19.95 -12.79 6.89
C PHE A 130 -21.31 -13.51 6.99
N GLN A 131 -21.98 -13.41 8.13
CA GLN A 131 -23.34 -13.94 8.25
C GLN A 131 -24.31 -13.19 7.33
N ALA A 132 -24.25 -11.85 7.30
CA ALA A 132 -25.04 -11.03 6.38
C ALA A 132 -24.76 -11.38 4.91
N ALA A 133 -23.49 -11.55 4.53
CA ALA A 133 -23.11 -11.97 3.17
C ALA A 133 -23.65 -13.36 2.81
N ARG A 134 -23.64 -14.30 3.75
CA ARG A 134 -24.21 -15.65 3.60
C ARG A 134 -25.73 -15.57 3.32
N GLU A 135 -26.45 -14.76 4.08
CA GLU A 135 -27.90 -14.57 3.93
C GLU A 135 -28.25 -13.85 2.63
N TRP A 136 -27.49 -12.81 2.28
CA TRP A 136 -27.65 -12.07 1.03
C TRP A 136 -27.44 -13.00 -0.18
N ARG A 137 -26.37 -13.77 -0.20
CA ARG A 137 -26.10 -14.77 -1.24
C ARG A 137 -27.22 -15.80 -1.35
N ALA A 138 -27.71 -16.32 -0.21
CA ALA A 138 -28.79 -17.29 -0.19
C ALA A 138 -30.11 -16.70 -0.72
N ALA A 139 -30.40 -15.41 -0.45
CA ALA A 139 -31.56 -14.72 -1.00
C ALA A 139 -31.48 -14.59 -2.53
N HIS A 140 -30.31 -14.19 -3.05
CA HIS A 140 -30.08 -14.09 -4.50
C HIS A 140 -30.18 -15.46 -5.17
N ALA A 141 -29.62 -16.52 -4.58
CA ALA A 141 -29.71 -17.86 -5.11
C ALA A 141 -31.16 -18.38 -5.14
N ARG A 142 -31.95 -18.13 -4.10
CA ARG A 142 -33.39 -18.49 -4.07
C ARG A 142 -34.16 -17.77 -5.15
N TRP A 143 -33.93 -16.46 -5.32
CA TRP A 143 -34.61 -15.68 -6.36
C TRP A 143 -34.23 -16.17 -7.76
N ALA A 144 -32.93 -16.41 -8.01
CA ALA A 144 -32.46 -16.92 -9.31
C ALA A 144 -33.00 -18.30 -9.64
N ALA A 145 -33.30 -19.15 -8.65
CA ALA A 145 -33.88 -20.47 -8.83
C ALA A 145 -35.41 -20.47 -9.08
N LEU A 146 -36.08 -19.34 -8.94
CA LEU A 146 -37.52 -19.24 -9.26
C LEU A 146 -37.77 -19.52 -10.73
N PRO A 147 -38.91 -20.17 -11.07
CA PRO A 147 -39.41 -20.26 -12.45
C PRO A 147 -39.51 -18.83 -13.05
N GLU A 148 -39.31 -18.72 -14.36
CA GLU A 148 -39.26 -17.43 -15.03
C GLU A 148 -40.54 -16.60 -14.78
N ALA A 149 -41.73 -17.24 -14.85
CA ALA A 149 -43.01 -16.58 -14.60
C ALA A 149 -43.18 -16.06 -13.17
N GLU A 150 -42.58 -16.73 -12.18
CA GLU A 150 -42.57 -16.30 -10.78
C GLU A 150 -41.53 -15.22 -10.58
N ARG A 151 -40.35 -15.40 -11.14
CA ARG A 151 -39.23 -14.42 -11.04
C ARG A 151 -39.62 -13.08 -11.68
N ALA A 152 -40.37 -13.09 -12.79
CA ALA A 152 -40.87 -11.86 -13.43
C ALA A 152 -41.86 -11.08 -12.54
N ARG A 153 -42.46 -11.71 -11.52
CA ARG A 153 -43.40 -11.09 -10.58
C ARG A 153 -42.79 -10.82 -9.21
N ALA A 154 -41.68 -11.48 -8.89
CA ALA A 154 -40.97 -11.32 -7.64
C ALA A 154 -40.01 -10.15 -7.70
N MET A 155 -39.95 -9.36 -6.63
CA MET A 155 -38.92 -8.33 -6.52
C MET A 155 -37.56 -8.99 -6.33
N PRO A 156 -36.54 -8.63 -7.12
CA PRO A 156 -35.19 -9.15 -6.90
C PRO A 156 -34.63 -8.67 -5.55
N PRO A 157 -33.76 -9.44 -4.89
CA PRO A 157 -33.04 -8.95 -3.72
C PRO A 157 -32.25 -7.68 -4.06
N ALA A 158 -32.15 -6.76 -3.10
CA ALA A 158 -31.43 -5.52 -3.32
C ALA A 158 -29.93 -5.79 -3.58
N PRO A 159 -29.31 -5.07 -4.53
CA PRO A 159 -27.86 -5.10 -4.69
C PRO A 159 -27.19 -4.49 -3.47
N ASP A 160 -26.05 -5.04 -3.08
CA ASP A 160 -25.21 -4.56 -1.98
C ASP A 160 -23.75 -4.87 -2.32
N LEU A 161 -22.99 -3.84 -2.69
CA LEU A 161 -21.61 -3.99 -3.17
C LEU A 161 -20.65 -4.47 -2.07
N GLU A 162 -20.94 -4.13 -0.80
CA GLU A 162 -20.17 -4.59 0.34
C GLU A 162 -20.37 -6.10 0.55
N LEU A 163 -21.64 -6.55 0.57
CA LEU A 163 -21.98 -7.96 0.76
C LEU A 163 -21.59 -8.81 -0.45
N GLU A 164 -21.61 -8.25 -1.66
CA GLU A 164 -21.14 -8.92 -2.86
C GLU A 164 -19.65 -9.29 -2.75
N ALA A 165 -18.79 -8.33 -2.37
CA ALA A 165 -17.37 -8.57 -2.17
C ALA A 165 -17.10 -9.62 -1.08
N LEU A 166 -17.89 -9.62 0.00
CA LEU A 166 -17.79 -10.63 1.06
C LEU A 166 -18.31 -12.00 0.62
N ALA A 167 -19.35 -12.03 -0.21
CA ALA A 167 -19.87 -13.29 -0.79
C ALA A 167 -18.82 -13.96 -1.70
N GLU A 168 -18.05 -13.18 -2.45
CA GLU A 168 -16.94 -13.70 -3.28
C GLU A 168 -15.86 -14.39 -2.43
N ILE A 169 -15.60 -13.92 -1.19
CA ILE A 169 -14.71 -14.60 -0.25
C ILE A 169 -15.27 -15.98 0.12
N LEU A 170 -16.56 -16.05 0.48
CA LEU A 170 -17.26 -17.29 0.81
C LEU A 170 -17.31 -18.28 -0.38
N GLU A 171 -17.23 -17.78 -1.60
CA GLU A 171 -17.14 -18.55 -2.84
C GLU A 171 -15.69 -18.88 -3.25
N ARG A 172 -14.70 -18.44 -2.46
CA ARG A 172 -13.27 -18.60 -2.74
C ARG A 172 -12.81 -17.95 -4.05
N LYS A 173 -13.52 -16.93 -4.48
CA LYS A 173 -13.20 -16.12 -5.67
C LYS A 173 -12.35 -14.90 -5.33
N ARG A 174 -12.30 -14.52 -4.06
CA ARG A 174 -11.55 -13.36 -3.54
C ARG A 174 -10.67 -13.77 -2.37
N LEU A 175 -9.41 -13.34 -2.38
CA LEU A 175 -8.44 -13.62 -1.32
C LEU A 175 -8.53 -12.58 -0.20
N VAL A 176 -8.38 -13.00 1.05
CA VAL A 176 -8.25 -12.10 2.19
C VAL A 176 -6.77 -11.88 2.50
N HIS A 177 -6.35 -10.61 2.49
CA HIS A 177 -5.03 -10.16 2.93
C HIS A 177 -5.18 -9.39 4.25
N CYS A 178 -4.74 -9.96 5.36
CA CYS A 178 -5.06 -9.43 6.67
C CYS A 178 -3.84 -8.87 7.41
N HIS A 179 -3.84 -7.54 7.64
CA HIS A 179 -2.93 -6.92 8.59
C HIS A 179 -3.10 -7.55 9.97
N SER A 180 -2.03 -8.07 10.55
CA SER A 180 -2.06 -8.81 11.81
C SER A 180 -0.69 -8.81 12.48
N TYR A 181 -0.66 -8.70 13.81
CA TYR A 181 0.59 -8.77 14.58
C TYR A 181 0.52 -9.89 15.61
N ARG A 182 -0.51 -9.89 16.44
CA ARG A 182 -0.64 -10.73 17.64
C ARG A 182 -1.17 -12.12 17.32
N GLN A 183 -0.60 -13.11 17.97
CA GLN A 183 -0.97 -14.51 17.80
C GLN A 183 -2.44 -14.80 18.15
N ASP A 184 -2.97 -14.20 19.23
CA ASP A 184 -4.36 -14.41 19.66
C ASP A 184 -5.37 -13.93 18.61
N GLU A 185 -5.11 -12.78 17.98
CA GLU A 185 -5.94 -12.21 16.91
C GLU A 185 -5.80 -12.98 15.60
N ILE A 186 -4.59 -13.45 15.27
CA ILE A 186 -4.35 -14.34 14.13
C ILE A 186 -5.17 -15.63 14.30
N SER A 187 -5.08 -16.28 15.46
CA SER A 187 -5.85 -17.49 15.75
C SER A 187 -7.37 -17.25 15.71
N MET A 188 -7.82 -16.07 16.13
CA MET A 188 -9.23 -15.68 16.02
C MET A 188 -9.68 -15.62 14.56
N LEU A 189 -8.91 -14.96 13.70
CA LEU A 189 -9.25 -14.85 12.27
C LEU A 189 -9.25 -16.21 11.58
N LEU A 190 -8.27 -17.08 11.88
CA LEU A 190 -8.23 -18.43 11.33
C LEU A 190 -9.48 -19.25 11.72
N ARG A 191 -9.95 -19.15 12.98
CA ARG A 191 -11.21 -19.78 13.42
C ARG A 191 -12.41 -19.23 12.66
N ILE A 192 -12.49 -17.91 12.44
CA ILE A 192 -13.57 -17.32 11.62
C ILE A 192 -13.54 -17.92 10.21
N ALA A 193 -12.36 -17.96 9.59
CA ALA A 193 -12.21 -18.51 8.24
C ALA A 193 -12.65 -19.99 8.16
N ASP A 194 -12.28 -20.80 9.16
CA ASP A 194 -12.70 -22.20 9.24
C ASP A 194 -14.23 -22.32 9.41
N ASP A 195 -14.85 -21.54 10.30
CA ASP A 195 -16.29 -21.54 10.57
C ASP A 195 -17.12 -21.11 9.33
N PHE A 196 -16.59 -20.22 8.53
CA PHE A 196 -17.25 -19.72 7.31
C PHE A 196 -16.80 -20.46 6.04
N GLY A 197 -15.79 -21.31 6.10
CA GLY A 197 -15.36 -22.21 5.03
C GLY A 197 -14.52 -21.56 3.95
N PHE A 198 -13.74 -20.52 4.29
CA PHE A 198 -12.76 -19.94 3.37
C PHE A 198 -11.33 -20.05 3.92
N THR A 199 -10.32 -19.83 3.08
CA THR A 199 -8.92 -19.80 3.47
C THR A 199 -8.40 -18.36 3.40
N VAL A 200 -7.75 -17.88 4.45
CA VAL A 200 -7.04 -16.60 4.44
C VAL A 200 -5.90 -16.70 3.41
N GLY A 201 -5.87 -15.76 2.45
CA GLY A 201 -4.85 -15.75 1.41
C GLY A 201 -3.47 -15.46 1.99
N THR A 202 -3.35 -14.36 2.74
CA THR A 202 -2.07 -13.94 3.34
C THR A 202 -2.30 -13.19 4.64
N LEU A 203 -1.61 -13.61 5.69
CA LEU A 203 -1.43 -12.82 6.91
C LEU A 203 -0.30 -11.82 6.68
N GLN A 204 -0.59 -10.54 6.79
CA GLN A 204 0.35 -9.46 6.55
C GLN A 204 1.04 -9.04 7.84
N HIS A 205 2.34 -8.80 7.78
CA HIS A 205 3.24 -8.49 8.88
C HIS A 205 3.44 -9.65 9.86
N VAL A 206 2.37 -10.23 10.37
CA VAL A 206 2.30 -11.50 11.11
C VAL A 206 3.44 -11.68 12.14
N LEU A 207 3.75 -10.60 12.90
CA LEU A 207 4.99 -10.51 13.68
C LEU A 207 5.10 -11.53 14.83
N GLU A 208 3.97 -12.01 15.35
CA GLU A 208 3.92 -13.13 16.29
C GLU A 208 3.57 -14.48 15.62
N GLY A 209 3.69 -14.56 14.30
CA GLY A 209 3.35 -15.78 13.56
C GLY A 209 4.10 -17.02 14.02
N TYR A 210 5.34 -16.85 14.50
CA TYR A 210 6.15 -17.93 15.06
C TYR A 210 5.50 -18.63 16.25
N LYS A 211 4.61 -17.94 17.01
CA LYS A 211 3.88 -18.53 18.14
C LYS A 211 2.77 -19.50 17.69
N GLY A 212 2.27 -19.34 16.47
CA GLY A 212 1.17 -20.13 15.88
C GLY A 212 1.50 -20.72 14.50
N ALA A 213 2.77 -20.93 14.19
CA ALA A 213 3.22 -21.34 12.86
C ALA A 213 2.56 -22.62 12.34
N ASP A 214 2.38 -23.60 13.20
CA ASP A 214 1.72 -24.87 12.86
C ASP A 214 0.23 -24.68 12.53
N ASP A 215 -0.45 -23.77 13.23
CA ASP A 215 -1.85 -23.45 12.96
C ASP A 215 -2.01 -22.74 11.61
N ILE A 216 -1.10 -21.79 11.31
CA ILE A 216 -1.05 -21.10 10.03
C ILE A 216 -0.80 -22.07 8.89
N ALA A 217 0.17 -23.00 9.07
CA ALA A 217 0.49 -24.03 8.09
C ALA A 217 -0.69 -24.98 7.84
N ARG A 218 -1.36 -25.43 8.91
CA ARG A 218 -2.54 -26.31 8.81
C ARG A 218 -3.72 -25.63 8.11
N HIS A 219 -3.95 -24.34 8.38
CA HIS A 219 -5.00 -23.56 7.71
C HIS A 219 -4.69 -23.36 6.22
N GLY A 220 -3.42 -23.28 5.84
CA GLY A 220 -2.97 -23.05 4.47
C GLY A 220 -2.86 -21.58 4.10
N ALA A 221 -2.88 -20.66 5.06
CA ALA A 221 -2.62 -19.25 4.83
C ALA A 221 -1.15 -18.99 4.48
N GLY A 222 -0.90 -18.04 3.58
CA GLY A 222 0.43 -17.46 3.42
C GLY A 222 0.76 -16.49 4.58
N ALA A 223 2.05 -16.24 4.78
CA ALA A 223 2.54 -15.30 5.77
C ALA A 223 3.55 -14.34 5.13
N SER A 224 3.24 -13.05 5.13
CA SER A 224 4.13 -12.00 4.61
C SER A 224 4.61 -11.15 5.78
N SER A 225 5.86 -11.34 6.21
CA SER A 225 6.41 -10.73 7.41
C SER A 225 7.30 -9.53 7.08
N PHE A 226 7.58 -8.73 8.10
CA PHE A 226 8.77 -7.88 8.09
C PHE A 226 9.98 -8.69 8.49
N SER A 227 11.16 -8.32 7.97
CA SER A 227 12.39 -9.03 8.26
C SER A 227 12.96 -8.66 9.64
N ASP A 228 12.83 -7.39 10.05
CA ASP A 228 13.43 -6.85 11.29
C ASP A 228 12.69 -5.64 11.88
N TRP A 229 11.41 -5.47 11.62
CA TRP A 229 10.60 -4.42 12.22
C TRP A 229 10.06 -4.89 13.58
N TRP A 230 10.84 -4.66 14.63
CA TRP A 230 10.45 -4.95 16.00
C TRP A 230 10.50 -3.70 16.88
N ALA A 231 9.69 -3.73 17.95
CA ALA A 231 9.71 -2.72 19.02
C ALA A 231 9.39 -1.27 18.59
N TYR A 232 8.82 -1.03 17.42
CA TYR A 232 8.42 0.31 16.99
C TYR A 232 7.09 0.78 17.60
N LYS A 233 6.31 -0.13 18.19
CA LYS A 233 5.13 0.14 19.01
C LYS A 233 4.86 -1.00 20.00
N VAL A 234 4.05 -0.72 21.03
CA VAL A 234 3.81 -1.68 22.13
C VAL A 234 3.24 -3.01 21.63
N GLU A 235 2.31 -3.00 20.69
CA GLU A 235 1.65 -4.22 20.20
C GLU A 235 2.61 -5.16 19.44
N VAL A 236 3.80 -4.72 19.08
CA VAL A 236 4.80 -5.53 18.38
C VAL A 236 6.04 -5.84 19.20
N MET A 237 5.97 -5.68 20.52
CA MET A 237 7.13 -5.89 21.39
C MET A 237 7.65 -7.34 21.40
N ASP A 238 6.81 -8.31 21.03
CA ASP A 238 7.17 -9.72 20.91
C ASP A 238 7.65 -10.13 19.50
N ALA A 239 7.81 -9.15 18.59
CA ALA A 239 8.40 -9.42 17.29
C ALA A 239 9.86 -9.87 17.41
N ILE A 240 10.25 -10.87 16.62
CA ILE A 240 11.61 -11.44 16.64
C ILE A 240 12.17 -11.59 15.23
N PRO A 241 13.49 -11.46 15.02
CA PRO A 241 14.11 -11.53 13.70
C PRO A 241 14.07 -12.93 13.06
N TRP A 242 13.77 -13.98 13.82
CA TRP A 242 13.66 -15.36 13.33
C TRP A 242 12.27 -15.73 12.84
N ASN A 243 11.27 -14.85 12.95
CA ASN A 243 9.87 -15.14 12.65
C ASN A 243 9.70 -15.74 11.24
N GLY A 244 10.27 -15.09 10.21
CA GLY A 244 10.15 -15.57 8.84
C GLY A 244 10.76 -16.96 8.64
N GLN A 245 11.90 -17.26 9.27
CA GLN A 245 12.53 -18.57 9.22
C GLN A 245 11.71 -19.66 9.95
N MET A 246 11.11 -19.31 11.10
CA MET A 246 10.27 -20.24 11.85
C MET A 246 9.01 -20.61 11.09
N LEU A 247 8.34 -19.63 10.47
CA LEU A 247 7.21 -19.83 9.59
C LEU A 247 7.57 -20.72 8.39
N TRP A 248 8.70 -20.43 7.72
CA TRP A 248 9.19 -21.23 6.61
C TRP A 248 9.46 -22.70 7.04
N LYS A 249 10.11 -22.91 8.19
CA LYS A 249 10.36 -24.27 8.72
C LYS A 249 9.08 -25.03 9.04
N ALA A 250 8.03 -24.36 9.46
CA ALA A 250 6.71 -24.96 9.69
C ALA A 250 5.96 -25.29 8.38
N GLY A 251 6.53 -24.96 7.22
CA GLY A 251 5.93 -25.23 5.90
C GLY A 251 4.97 -24.15 5.41
N VAL A 252 4.89 -22.99 6.08
CA VAL A 252 4.11 -21.85 5.62
C VAL A 252 4.76 -21.23 4.38
N VAL A 253 3.97 -20.90 3.36
CA VAL A 253 4.44 -20.07 2.24
C VAL A 253 4.74 -18.69 2.80
N THR A 254 6.01 -18.42 3.06
CA THR A 254 6.48 -17.20 3.73
C THR A 254 7.10 -16.25 2.73
N SER A 255 6.78 -14.94 2.85
CA SER A 255 7.42 -13.84 2.13
C SER A 255 7.84 -12.74 3.09
N PHE A 256 8.65 -11.81 2.59
CA PHE A 256 8.85 -10.52 3.22
C PHE A 256 8.19 -9.42 2.37
N ASN A 257 7.62 -8.42 3.03
CA ASN A 257 6.99 -7.26 2.40
C ASN A 257 7.63 -5.96 2.88
N SER A 258 7.34 -4.88 2.17
CA SER A 258 7.90 -3.57 2.51
C SER A 258 6.99 -2.75 3.42
N ASP A 259 5.72 -2.63 3.09
CA ASP A 259 4.80 -1.63 3.66
C ASP A 259 5.42 -0.21 3.71
N SER A 260 6.34 0.08 2.77
CA SER A 260 7.10 1.32 2.72
C SER A 260 7.71 1.52 1.34
N ASP A 261 7.55 2.71 0.76
CA ASP A 261 8.11 3.08 -0.54
C ASP A 261 9.64 2.97 -0.55
N GLU A 262 10.28 3.33 0.56
CA GLU A 262 11.74 3.23 0.74
C GLU A 262 12.21 1.78 0.87
N LEU A 263 11.52 0.98 1.66
CA LEU A 263 11.91 -0.40 1.89
C LEU A 263 11.72 -1.25 0.63
N ALA A 264 10.68 -0.98 -0.16
CA ALA A 264 10.41 -1.63 -1.44
C ALA A 264 11.58 -1.52 -2.44
N ARG A 265 12.40 -0.49 -2.31
CA ARG A 265 13.60 -0.27 -3.15
C ARG A 265 14.76 -1.22 -2.85
N ARG A 266 14.67 -2.02 -1.79
CA ARG A 266 15.78 -2.89 -1.32
C ARG A 266 15.30 -4.23 -0.75
N MET A 267 14.23 -4.77 -1.33
CA MET A 267 13.67 -6.06 -0.93
C MET A 267 14.68 -7.20 -1.00
N ASN A 268 15.68 -7.11 -1.88
CA ASN A 268 16.80 -8.05 -1.93
C ASN A 268 17.59 -8.11 -0.60
N THR A 269 17.78 -6.97 0.06
CA THR A 269 18.46 -6.93 1.38
C THR A 269 17.53 -7.42 2.49
N GLU A 270 16.21 -7.23 2.37
CA GLU A 270 15.25 -7.83 3.30
C GLU A 270 15.33 -9.36 3.22
N ALA A 271 15.34 -9.93 2.02
CA ALA A 271 15.55 -11.38 1.83
C ALA A 271 16.87 -11.88 2.43
N ALA A 272 17.95 -11.10 2.30
CA ALA A 272 19.26 -11.44 2.88
C ALA A 272 19.25 -11.57 4.41
N LYS A 273 18.34 -10.87 5.10
CA LYS A 273 18.14 -10.98 6.55
C LYS A 273 17.60 -12.35 6.95
N GLY A 274 16.84 -13.04 6.08
CA GLY A 274 16.47 -14.44 6.27
C GLY A 274 17.68 -15.37 6.40
N VAL A 275 18.73 -15.12 5.62
CA VAL A 275 20.01 -15.82 5.76
C VAL A 275 20.72 -15.38 7.06
N ARG A 276 20.79 -14.08 7.29
CA ARG A 276 21.57 -13.50 8.42
C ARG A 276 21.02 -13.91 9.77
N TYR A 277 19.71 -13.78 9.97
CA TYR A 277 19.07 -14.07 11.26
C TYR A 277 18.60 -15.51 11.35
N GLY A 278 17.98 -16.04 10.28
CA GLY A 278 17.36 -17.35 10.28
C GLY A 278 18.22 -18.50 9.81
N ALA A 279 19.47 -18.24 9.37
CA ALA A 279 20.32 -19.23 8.71
C ALA A 279 19.60 -19.97 7.59
N MET A 280 18.70 -19.30 6.86
CA MET A 280 18.01 -19.87 5.71
C MET A 280 19.00 -20.15 4.59
N PRO A 281 18.83 -21.23 3.82
CA PRO A 281 19.55 -21.41 2.55
C PRO A 281 19.33 -20.21 1.63
N ARG A 282 20.37 -19.79 0.91
CA ARG A 282 20.30 -18.57 0.06
C ARG A 282 19.23 -18.68 -1.03
N GLU A 283 19.12 -19.88 -1.61
CA GLU A 283 18.10 -20.22 -2.60
C GLU A 283 16.66 -20.15 -2.05
N GLU A 284 16.47 -20.37 -0.74
CA GLU A 284 15.18 -20.20 -0.08
C GLU A 284 14.94 -18.73 0.30
N ALA A 285 15.99 -18.02 0.72
CA ALA A 285 15.88 -16.62 1.12
C ALA A 285 15.42 -15.72 -0.05
N ILE A 286 15.96 -15.91 -1.25
CA ILE A 286 15.53 -15.12 -2.41
C ILE A 286 14.07 -15.37 -2.79
N LYS A 287 13.52 -16.56 -2.49
CA LYS A 287 12.11 -16.89 -2.71
C LYS A 287 11.16 -16.06 -1.83
N LEU A 288 11.64 -15.54 -0.70
CA LEU A 288 10.85 -14.68 0.18
C LEU A 288 10.37 -13.38 -0.50
N VAL A 289 11.04 -12.97 -1.56
CA VAL A 289 10.74 -11.74 -2.30
C VAL A 289 10.55 -11.99 -3.81
N THR A 290 10.36 -13.23 -4.24
CA THR A 290 10.13 -13.59 -5.64
C THR A 290 8.94 -14.53 -5.76
N ILE A 291 9.15 -15.85 -5.78
CA ILE A 291 8.10 -16.84 -6.05
C ILE A 291 7.10 -16.97 -4.89
N ASN A 292 7.51 -16.78 -3.63
CA ASN A 292 6.60 -16.95 -2.50
C ASN A 292 5.51 -15.87 -2.46
N PRO A 293 5.83 -14.56 -2.56
CA PRO A 293 4.77 -13.54 -2.70
C PRO A 293 3.94 -13.75 -3.97
N ALA A 294 4.52 -14.19 -5.09
CA ALA A 294 3.75 -14.53 -6.29
C ALA A 294 2.73 -15.65 -6.03
N LYS A 295 3.09 -16.69 -5.27
CA LYS A 295 2.17 -17.75 -4.82
C LYS A 295 1.06 -17.22 -3.92
N GLN A 296 1.40 -16.31 -3.00
CA GLN A 296 0.41 -15.69 -2.11
C GLN A 296 -0.61 -14.85 -2.88
N LEU A 297 -0.19 -14.22 -3.97
CA LEU A 297 -1.02 -13.43 -4.86
C LEU A 297 -1.68 -14.25 -5.99
N ARG A 298 -1.36 -15.55 -6.10
CA ARG A 298 -1.83 -16.45 -7.17
C ARG A 298 -1.43 -16.00 -8.57
N ILE A 299 -0.28 -15.37 -8.70
CA ILE A 299 0.34 -14.96 -9.99
C ILE A 299 1.62 -15.76 -10.30
N ASP A 300 1.90 -16.80 -9.54
CA ASP A 300 3.08 -17.64 -9.69
C ASP A 300 3.12 -18.43 -11.01
N GLY A 301 1.99 -18.57 -11.69
CA GLY A 301 1.94 -19.05 -13.06
C GLY A 301 2.42 -18.03 -14.11
N MET A 302 2.49 -16.76 -13.75
CA MET A 302 2.85 -15.64 -14.64
C MET A 302 4.26 -15.11 -14.37
N THR A 303 4.65 -14.99 -13.09
CA THR A 303 5.90 -14.35 -12.67
C THR A 303 6.51 -14.99 -11.42
N GLY A 304 7.56 -14.42 -10.85
CA GLY A 304 8.22 -14.88 -9.61
C GLY A 304 9.27 -15.96 -9.79
N SER A 305 9.44 -16.52 -11.00
CA SER A 305 10.53 -17.43 -11.35
C SER A 305 10.92 -17.26 -12.83
N LEU A 306 12.14 -17.68 -13.18
CA LEU A 306 12.66 -17.66 -14.55
C LEU A 306 12.38 -19.00 -15.21
N GLU A 307 11.19 -19.17 -15.74
CA GLU A 307 10.74 -20.40 -16.40
C GLU A 307 10.14 -20.08 -17.77
N PRO A 308 10.35 -20.96 -18.78
CA PRO A 308 9.70 -20.79 -20.07
C PRO A 308 8.19 -20.72 -19.96
N GLY A 309 7.57 -19.75 -20.63
CA GLY A 309 6.12 -19.54 -20.60
C GLY A 309 5.64 -18.52 -19.58
N LYS A 310 6.49 -18.06 -18.67
CA LYS A 310 6.20 -16.93 -17.79
C LYS A 310 6.59 -15.60 -18.43
N ASP A 311 6.06 -14.53 -17.90
CA ASP A 311 6.39 -13.17 -18.30
C ASP A 311 7.88 -12.88 -18.05
N ALA A 312 8.48 -12.09 -18.92
CA ALA A 312 9.89 -11.74 -18.80
C ALA A 312 10.08 -10.60 -17.79
N ASP A 313 9.78 -10.91 -16.52
CA ASP A 313 10.01 -10.05 -15.35
C ASP A 313 11.30 -10.50 -14.68
N PHE A 314 12.36 -9.70 -14.79
CA PHE A 314 13.65 -10.04 -14.18
C PHE A 314 14.48 -8.81 -13.84
N ALA A 315 15.43 -9.01 -12.93
CA ALA A 315 16.40 -8.01 -12.53
C ALA A 315 17.83 -8.52 -12.77
N VAL A 316 18.69 -7.62 -13.25
CA VAL A 316 20.12 -7.85 -13.47
C VAL A 316 20.91 -7.13 -12.40
N TRP A 317 21.83 -7.83 -11.74
CA TRP A 317 22.56 -7.34 -10.58
C TRP A 317 24.07 -7.34 -10.83
N SER A 318 24.77 -6.35 -10.23
CA SER A 318 26.23 -6.23 -10.29
C SER A 318 26.99 -7.28 -9.48
N ALA A 319 26.30 -7.96 -8.54
CA ALA A 319 26.85 -8.99 -7.65
C ALA A 319 25.69 -9.88 -7.17
N ASP A 320 25.99 -10.84 -6.29
CA ASP A 320 24.96 -11.65 -5.63
C ASP A 320 23.86 -10.76 -5.01
N PRO A 321 22.58 -10.89 -5.40
CA PRO A 321 21.48 -10.04 -4.97
C PRO A 321 21.31 -10.00 -3.44
N LEU A 322 21.68 -11.06 -2.71
CA LEU A 322 21.63 -11.09 -1.24
C LEU A 322 22.83 -10.40 -0.58
N SER A 323 23.66 -9.70 -1.32
CA SER A 323 24.73 -8.85 -0.80
C SER A 323 24.26 -7.41 -0.68
N VAL A 324 24.56 -6.74 0.41
CA VAL A 324 24.32 -5.29 0.60
C VAL A 324 25.10 -4.40 -0.36
N TYR A 325 26.11 -4.96 -1.04
CA TYR A 325 26.89 -4.27 -2.08
C TYR A 325 26.33 -4.47 -3.48
N ALA A 326 25.35 -5.37 -3.66
CA ALA A 326 24.73 -5.58 -4.96
C ALA A 326 23.92 -4.35 -5.37
N ARG A 327 24.04 -3.98 -6.64
CA ARG A 327 23.24 -2.94 -7.28
C ARG A 327 22.39 -3.58 -8.37
N CYS A 328 21.11 -3.24 -8.41
CA CYS A 328 20.30 -3.53 -9.57
C CYS A 328 20.79 -2.65 -10.73
N LEU A 329 21.15 -3.27 -11.84
CA LEU A 329 21.63 -2.59 -13.03
C LEU A 329 20.52 -2.39 -14.05
N GLN A 330 19.63 -3.36 -14.16
CA GLN A 330 18.48 -3.31 -15.05
C GLN A 330 17.29 -4.02 -14.43
N THR A 331 16.08 -3.51 -14.69
CA THR A 331 14.82 -4.15 -14.34
C THR A 331 13.93 -4.21 -15.58
N TRP A 332 13.42 -5.40 -15.84
CA TRP A 332 12.58 -5.72 -16.98
C TRP A 332 11.21 -6.18 -16.49
N VAL A 333 10.16 -5.62 -17.09
CA VAL A 333 8.76 -5.97 -16.80
C VAL A 333 8.08 -6.29 -18.14
N ASP A 334 7.46 -7.46 -18.23
CA ASP A 334 6.84 -7.96 -19.48
C ASP A 334 7.80 -7.93 -20.68
N GLY A 335 9.10 -8.15 -20.45
CA GLY A 335 10.12 -8.08 -21.49
C GLY A 335 10.48 -6.66 -21.96
N VAL A 336 9.97 -5.64 -21.31
CA VAL A 336 10.32 -4.23 -21.53
C VAL A 336 11.28 -3.77 -20.43
N ARG A 337 12.42 -3.19 -20.82
CA ARG A 337 13.36 -2.61 -19.87
C ARG A 337 12.78 -1.32 -19.29
N ARG A 338 12.39 -1.34 -18.02
CA ARG A 338 11.79 -0.20 -17.30
C ARG A 338 12.81 0.60 -16.50
N PHE A 339 13.96 0.01 -16.19
CA PHE A 339 15.07 0.67 -15.52
C PHE A 339 16.41 0.22 -16.08
N ASP A 340 17.34 1.16 -16.24
CA ASP A 340 18.75 0.92 -16.57
C ASP A 340 19.60 1.98 -15.88
N VAL A 341 20.62 1.56 -15.14
CA VAL A 341 21.46 2.45 -14.32
C VAL A 341 22.21 3.50 -15.14
N ALA A 342 22.60 3.20 -16.37
CA ALA A 342 23.30 4.14 -17.24
C ALA A 342 22.34 5.19 -17.82
N GLU A 343 21.15 4.76 -18.22
CA GLU A 343 20.08 5.66 -18.68
C GLU A 343 19.58 6.56 -17.54
N ASP A 344 19.44 6.02 -16.32
CA ASP A 344 19.08 6.79 -15.11
C ASP A 344 20.09 7.91 -14.84
N ALA A 345 21.39 7.64 -14.92
CA ALA A 345 22.42 8.66 -14.72
C ALA A 345 22.33 9.80 -15.74
N ALA A 346 22.07 9.47 -17.02
CA ALA A 346 21.86 10.47 -18.06
C ALA A 346 20.56 11.26 -17.86
N MET A 347 19.48 10.61 -17.44
CA MET A 347 18.21 11.24 -17.15
C MET A 347 18.33 12.21 -15.97
N ARG A 348 18.95 11.82 -14.85
CA ARG A 348 19.19 12.70 -13.69
C ARG A 348 19.94 13.97 -14.05
N ALA A 349 20.93 13.87 -14.93
CA ALA A 349 21.68 15.05 -15.40
C ALA A 349 20.77 16.02 -16.18
N ARG A 350 19.90 15.51 -17.06
CA ARG A 350 18.93 16.32 -17.80
C ARG A 350 17.89 16.96 -16.86
N ASP A 351 17.39 16.19 -15.90
CA ASP A 351 16.37 16.65 -14.96
C ASP A 351 16.92 17.73 -14.03
N ALA A 352 18.17 17.59 -13.58
CA ALA A 352 18.85 18.62 -12.80
C ALA A 352 18.97 19.95 -13.59
N ALA A 353 19.34 19.87 -14.86
CA ALA A 353 19.42 21.06 -15.73
C ALA A 353 18.04 21.67 -15.99
N THR A 354 17.02 20.84 -16.22
CA THR A 354 15.63 21.27 -16.41
C THR A 354 15.09 21.94 -15.16
N ARG A 355 15.32 21.32 -13.98
CA ARG A 355 14.92 21.88 -12.69
C ARG A 355 15.55 23.25 -12.43
N ALA A 356 16.86 23.37 -12.66
CA ALA A 356 17.56 24.65 -12.51
C ALA A 356 16.91 25.75 -13.36
N ARG A 357 16.64 25.44 -14.63
CA ARG A 357 15.96 26.39 -15.54
C ARG A 357 14.54 26.76 -15.08
N LEU A 358 13.76 25.79 -14.62
CA LEU A 358 12.40 26.04 -14.12
C LEU A 358 12.42 26.90 -12.84
N VAL A 359 13.38 26.69 -11.93
CA VAL A 359 13.58 27.52 -10.74
C VAL A 359 13.91 28.96 -11.14
N GLU A 360 14.82 29.16 -12.09
CA GLU A 360 15.17 30.51 -12.61
C GLU A 360 13.96 31.24 -13.20
N LEU A 361 13.14 30.53 -13.99
CA LEU A 361 11.90 31.07 -14.56
C LEU A 361 10.90 31.46 -13.46
N ALA A 362 10.66 30.58 -12.49
CA ALA A 362 9.75 30.85 -11.37
C ALA A 362 10.23 32.04 -10.51
N MET A 363 11.52 32.14 -10.22
CA MET A 363 12.10 33.24 -9.49
C MET A 363 12.03 34.57 -10.28
N GLY A 364 12.23 34.49 -11.60
CA GLY A 364 12.12 35.64 -12.47
C GLY A 364 10.69 36.22 -12.59
N GLU A 365 9.68 35.35 -12.55
CA GLU A 365 8.27 35.77 -12.51
C GLU A 365 7.89 36.33 -11.14
N TRP A 366 8.35 35.74 -10.05
CA TRP A 366 8.10 36.24 -8.68
C TRP A 366 8.70 37.62 -8.46
N GLY A 367 9.86 37.89 -9.00
CA GLY A 367 10.50 39.21 -8.92
C GLY A 367 9.77 40.32 -9.69
N LYS A 368 8.95 39.95 -10.70
CA LYS A 368 8.13 40.91 -11.46
C LYS A 368 6.82 41.28 -10.75
N ASP A 369 6.23 40.36 -10.02
CA ASP A 369 4.99 40.60 -9.28
C ASP A 369 5.21 41.26 -7.90
N GLY A 370 6.41 41.19 -7.35
CA GLY A 370 6.80 41.80 -6.06
C GLY A 370 7.31 43.24 -6.13
N GLY A 371 7.45 43.82 -7.33
CA GLY A 371 8.05 45.14 -7.56
C GLY A 371 7.09 46.30 -7.72
N GLY A 372 5.83 46.18 -7.32
CA GLY A 372 4.85 47.23 -7.54
C GLY A 372 3.92 47.50 -6.37
N SER A 373 4.40 48.07 -5.26
CA SER A 373 3.60 49.01 -4.43
C SER A 373 4.42 49.61 -3.27
N ASP A 374 5.29 50.56 -3.60
CA ASP A 374 5.62 51.62 -2.64
C ASP A 374 4.96 52.91 -3.12
N GLY A 375 4.08 53.47 -2.32
CA GLY A 375 3.59 54.83 -2.51
C GLY A 375 2.09 55.01 -2.34
N GLY A 376 1.62 55.40 -1.15
CA GLY A 376 0.31 56.01 -1.01
C GLY A 376 -0.33 55.87 0.36
N GLY A 377 0.04 56.71 1.30
CA GLY A 377 -0.66 56.85 2.58
C GLY A 377 -2.07 57.41 2.39
N GLY A 378 -3.04 56.91 3.14
CA GLY A 378 -4.42 57.42 3.18
C GLY A 378 -5.17 56.87 4.39
N THR A 379 -5.50 57.82 5.25
CA THR A 379 -6.11 57.72 6.59
C THR A 379 -7.57 57.26 6.60
N ARG A 380 -7.93 56.51 7.64
CA ARG A 380 -9.19 56.48 8.43
C ARG A 380 -10.54 56.23 7.74
N GLY A 381 -11.25 55.24 8.27
CA GLY A 381 -12.70 55.11 8.18
C GLY A 381 -13.26 53.88 8.92
N ARG A 382 -13.52 54.03 10.22
CA ARG A 382 -14.29 53.08 11.04
C ARG A 382 -15.76 53.20 10.65
N ARG A 383 -16.43 52.08 10.31
CA ARG A 383 -17.85 51.86 10.62
C ARG A 383 -18.16 50.36 10.56
N GLY A 384 -18.93 49.93 11.61
CA GLY A 384 -19.29 48.57 11.83
C GLY A 384 -20.54 48.12 11.04
N GLY A 385 -20.77 46.84 11.00
CA GLY A 385 -21.95 46.19 10.46
C GLY A 385 -21.74 44.66 10.51
N ALA A 386 -22.62 43.99 11.24
CA ALA A 386 -22.60 42.57 11.57
C ALA A 386 -23.04 41.65 10.41
N PRO A 387 -23.23 40.32 10.63
CA PRO A 387 -22.50 39.26 9.92
C PRO A 387 -23.38 38.51 8.89
N GLY A 388 -22.80 38.16 7.79
CA GLY A 388 -23.41 37.25 6.80
C GLY A 388 -22.32 36.42 6.17
N GLY A 389 -22.25 35.13 6.59
CA GLY A 389 -21.22 34.22 6.19
C GLY A 389 -21.43 33.66 4.79
N GLY A 390 -20.48 33.88 3.91
CA GLY A 390 -20.23 33.15 2.71
C GLY A 390 -18.73 33.03 2.56
N PRO A 391 -18.18 31.93 2.02
CA PRO A 391 -16.76 31.84 1.80
C PRO A 391 -16.28 32.86 0.77
N PRO A 392 -15.08 33.43 0.94
CA PRO A 392 -14.56 34.44 0.01
C PRO A 392 -14.28 33.81 -1.36
N PRO A 393 -14.41 34.59 -2.46
CA PRO A 393 -14.12 34.12 -3.80
C PRO A 393 -12.63 33.81 -3.98
N VAL A 394 -12.36 32.71 -4.63
CA VAL A 394 -11.00 32.17 -4.96
C VAL A 394 -10.45 32.90 -6.20
N ASP A 395 -10.18 34.19 -6.09
CA ASP A 395 -9.50 34.97 -7.15
C ASP A 395 -8.21 35.55 -6.60
N GLY A 396 -7.12 34.84 -6.76
CA GLY A 396 -5.77 35.24 -6.33
C GLY A 396 -4.72 34.13 -6.34
N MET A 397 -5.08 32.92 -6.76
CA MET A 397 -4.17 31.76 -6.77
C MET A 397 -3.70 31.38 -8.18
N ARG A 398 -2.85 32.17 -8.83
CA ARG A 398 -2.39 31.80 -10.19
C ARG A 398 -0.98 31.25 -10.32
N SER A 399 -0.10 31.34 -9.33
CA SER A 399 1.26 30.79 -9.48
C SER A 399 1.71 29.82 -8.38
N GLY A 400 1.16 29.88 -7.17
CA GLY A 400 1.49 28.94 -6.09
C GLY A 400 0.79 27.58 -6.19
N SER A 401 -0.25 27.47 -7.03
CA SER A 401 -1.14 26.30 -7.02
C SER A 401 -0.55 25.03 -7.66
N LEU A 402 0.43 25.18 -8.57
CA LEU A 402 1.04 24.02 -9.24
C LEU A 402 2.02 23.29 -8.31
N LEU A 403 2.85 24.05 -7.60
CA LEU A 403 3.82 23.49 -6.65
C LEU A 403 3.12 22.80 -5.46
N VAL A 404 2.03 23.39 -4.95
CA VAL A 404 1.21 22.83 -3.85
C VAL A 404 0.46 21.58 -4.30
N ARG A 405 -0.03 21.53 -5.54
CA ARG A 405 -0.65 20.33 -6.11
C ARG A 405 0.36 19.20 -6.35
N MET A 406 1.58 19.53 -6.76
CA MET A 406 2.65 18.55 -7.00
C MET A 406 3.21 17.94 -5.71
N LEU A 407 3.10 18.62 -4.55
CA LEU A 407 3.75 18.19 -3.32
C LEU A 407 2.76 17.75 -2.22
N GLY A 408 1.43 17.87 -2.44
CA GLY A 408 0.40 17.42 -1.48
C GLY A 408 0.50 18.01 -0.07
N THR A 409 1.28 19.10 0.10
CA THR A 409 1.58 19.73 1.38
C THR A 409 1.03 21.16 1.39
N ARG A 410 0.58 21.64 2.54
CA ARG A 410 0.14 23.03 2.69
C ARG A 410 1.29 23.98 2.31
N ALA A 411 0.97 25.01 1.51
CA ALA A 411 1.96 25.95 0.98
C ALA A 411 2.75 26.68 2.07
N ASP A 412 2.10 27.00 3.18
CA ASP A 412 2.71 27.64 4.36
C ASP A 412 3.77 26.75 5.02
N VAL A 413 3.47 25.46 5.23
CA VAL A 413 4.39 24.49 5.81
C VAL A 413 5.57 24.23 4.87
N LEU A 414 5.32 24.11 3.57
CA LEU A 414 6.37 23.93 2.57
C LEU A 414 7.32 25.13 2.55
N MET A 415 6.77 26.34 2.55
CA MET A 415 7.58 27.57 2.52
C MET A 415 8.42 27.76 3.80
N ASP A 416 7.91 27.35 4.97
CA ASP A 416 8.69 27.40 6.21
C ASP A 416 9.82 26.37 6.22
N GLN A 417 9.61 25.17 5.69
CA GLN A 417 10.64 24.17 5.54
C GLN A 417 11.75 24.60 4.56
N VAL A 418 11.36 25.19 3.43
CA VAL A 418 12.33 25.74 2.46
C VAL A 418 13.11 26.91 3.07
N ARG A 419 12.46 27.81 3.83
CA ARG A 419 13.12 28.91 4.54
C ARG A 419 14.09 28.43 5.62
N SER A 420 13.81 27.28 6.22
CA SER A 420 14.70 26.64 7.21
C SER A 420 15.85 25.86 6.57
N GLY A 421 15.98 25.89 5.23
CA GLY A 421 17.09 25.28 4.50
C GLY A 421 16.90 23.81 4.15
N ILE A 422 15.67 23.27 4.28
CA ILE A 422 15.38 21.91 3.83
C ILE A 422 15.25 21.93 2.31
N ASP A 423 15.97 21.02 1.65
CA ASP A 423 15.87 20.83 0.20
C ASP A 423 14.43 20.43 -0.17
N PRO A 424 13.75 21.19 -1.06
CA PRO A 424 12.39 20.86 -1.50
C PRO A 424 12.24 19.44 -2.07
N SER A 425 13.31 18.87 -2.61
CA SER A 425 13.32 17.49 -3.11
C SER A 425 13.29 16.42 -2.01
N ALA A 426 13.59 16.81 -0.77
CA ALA A 426 13.52 15.92 0.39
C ALA A 426 12.12 15.92 1.05
N ILE A 427 11.22 16.84 0.64
CA ILE A 427 9.86 16.91 1.17
C ILE A 427 8.98 15.92 0.38
N ARG A 428 8.55 14.86 1.02
CA ARG A 428 7.74 13.81 0.40
C ARG A 428 6.27 13.94 0.80
N PRO A 429 5.32 13.63 -0.12
CA PRO A 429 3.95 13.35 0.24
C PRO A 429 3.91 12.12 1.16
N GLY A 430 2.99 12.10 2.10
CA GLY A 430 2.97 11.13 3.18
C GLY A 430 2.87 9.67 2.80
N GLU A 431 3.70 8.90 3.43
CA GLU A 431 3.63 7.44 3.51
C GLU A 431 2.33 6.96 4.19
N CYS A 432 2.01 5.67 4.10
CA CYS A 432 0.84 5.07 4.75
C CYS A 432 0.70 5.55 6.21
N GLY A 433 -0.47 6.02 6.58
CA GLY A 433 -0.79 6.48 7.95
C GLY A 433 -0.62 5.42 9.05
N CYS A 434 -0.08 4.24 8.71
CA CYS A 434 0.26 3.21 9.68
C CYS A 434 1.46 3.61 10.54
N ASP A 435 2.40 4.44 10.03
CA ASP A 435 3.70 4.73 10.65
C ASP A 435 3.93 6.22 10.99
N ARG A 436 2.96 7.11 10.78
CA ARG A 436 3.16 8.55 10.98
C ARG A 436 2.85 9.01 12.40
N LEU A 437 3.88 9.57 13.04
CA LEU A 437 3.73 10.45 14.20
C LEU A 437 2.81 11.67 13.90
N ASP A 438 2.76 12.15 12.67
CA ASP A 438 1.98 13.34 12.28
C ASP A 438 0.47 13.08 12.27
N SER A 439 0.03 11.87 11.94
CA SER A 439 -1.37 11.47 12.13
C SER A 439 -1.75 11.38 13.61
N TRP A 440 -0.79 11.14 14.49
CA TRP A 440 -0.97 11.17 15.94
C TRP A 440 -1.11 12.60 16.47
N ASN A 441 -0.31 13.53 15.96
CA ASN A 441 -0.37 14.94 16.37
C ASN A 441 -1.69 15.60 15.94
N ALA A 442 -2.19 15.32 14.73
CA ALA A 442 -3.49 15.83 14.29
C ALA A 442 -4.66 15.30 15.15
N ILE A 443 -4.61 14.02 15.55
CA ILE A 443 -5.61 13.42 16.46
C ILE A 443 -5.46 13.98 17.88
N PHE A 444 -4.22 14.24 18.33
CA PHE A 444 -3.95 14.82 19.65
C PHE A 444 -4.38 16.28 19.74
N GLU A 445 -4.13 17.10 18.73
CA GLU A 445 -4.56 18.51 18.68
C GLU A 445 -6.09 18.65 18.65
N GLU A 446 -6.78 17.78 17.91
CA GLU A 446 -8.24 17.76 17.88
C GLU A 446 -8.85 17.30 19.24
N THR A 447 -8.13 16.46 19.98
CA THR A 447 -8.55 15.95 21.29
C THR A 447 -8.26 16.95 22.42
N LEU A 448 -7.21 17.75 22.32
CA LEU A 448 -6.83 18.77 23.33
C LEU A 448 -7.51 20.12 23.10
N GLY A 449 -7.97 20.42 21.89
CA GLY A 449 -8.67 21.65 21.55
C GLY A 449 -10.07 21.78 22.16
N GLU A 450 -10.70 20.70 22.61
CA GLU A 450 -12.04 20.70 23.22
C GLU A 450 -12.03 20.66 24.77
N GLY A 451 -10.84 20.63 25.40
CA GLY A 451 -10.69 20.51 26.87
C GLY A 451 -10.38 21.81 27.63
N GLY A 452 -10.36 22.96 26.96
CA GLY A 452 -9.90 24.22 27.52
C GLY A 452 -11.00 25.24 27.84
N ALA A 453 -12.14 24.84 28.38
CA ALA A 453 -13.10 25.75 29.00
C ALA A 453 -14.09 25.01 29.92
N ARG A 454 -13.63 24.67 31.12
CA ARG A 454 -14.46 24.70 32.38
C ARG A 454 -13.53 24.50 33.58
#